data_d0abf33529c5c9f1dd93b0a96100cb39
#
_entry.id   d0abf33529c5c9f1dd93b0a96100cb39
#
_cell.length_a   1.000
_cell.length_b   1.000
_cell.length_c   1.000
_cell.angle_alpha   90.00
_cell.angle_beta   90.00
_cell.angle_gamma   90.00
#
_symmetry.space_group_name_H-M   'P 1'
#
loop_
_entity.id
_entity.type
_entity.pdbx_description
1 polymer ?
#
loop_
_entity_poly.entity_id
_entity_poly.type
_entity_poly.pdbx_seq_one_letter_code
_entity_poly.pdbx_strand_id
1 'polypeptide(L)'
;RAFADDDYGSYHVAVLSAVIAATPEYGDVALTPHPHPMSQSRQLVTLLKGDADVMWSVTNNNREQRLLPIKLPLLKGYSGYRVLVINPSEQSSFAQQTGEALKQSTMVQGADWPDLSVLKANGYNVSGEDWSLWFHSMYSMVDKGLVDAFPRNIIEVHRDLERHKDKHVSLEQFHLLKYPNYEYFFVSPDNPALANRLRLGLVRILDDGKLERIFDSFEGHRKAEMLADAESRKIHELGNPTIPYKLDYARWDKYKDLAIRALEKEMSE
;
A
#
# COMPACT_ATOMS: atom_id res chain seq x y z
N ARG A 1 -0.54 9.89 4.10
CA ARG A 1 -0.33 10.94 3.09
C ARG A 1 -1.66 11.55 2.69
N ALA A 2 -2.25 12.41 3.49
CA ALA A 2 -3.27 13.31 3.00
C ALA A 2 -2.56 14.63 2.65
N PHE A 3 -2.56 14.97 1.38
CA PHE A 3 -2.07 16.26 0.93
C PHE A 3 -3.27 17.14 0.61
N ALA A 4 -3.18 18.43 0.94
CA ALA A 4 -4.13 19.39 0.44
C ALA A 4 -4.18 19.26 -1.10
N ASP A 5 -5.33 19.28 -1.70
CA ASP A 5 -5.57 19.17 -3.14
C ASP A 5 -5.35 17.77 -3.78
N ASP A 6 -5.18 16.70 -2.98
CA ASP A 6 -5.01 15.35 -3.49
C ASP A 6 -5.94 14.33 -2.80
N ASP A 7 -6.59 13.48 -3.60
CA ASP A 7 -7.42 12.38 -3.14
C ASP A 7 -6.62 11.11 -2.76
N TYR A 8 -5.29 11.15 -2.88
CA TYR A 8 -4.40 10.00 -2.71
C TYR A 8 -4.49 9.33 -1.34
N GLY A 9 -4.85 10.06 -0.30
CA GLY A 9 -5.08 9.54 1.05
C GLY A 9 -6.53 9.39 1.44
N SER A 10 -7.49 9.64 0.55
CA SER A 10 -8.92 9.73 0.89
C SER A 10 -9.47 8.50 1.58
N TYR A 11 -9.08 7.30 1.14
CA TYR A 11 -9.46 6.06 1.80
C TYR A 11 -8.96 6.00 3.26
N HIS A 12 -7.67 6.25 3.47
CA HIS A 12 -7.06 6.18 4.80
C HIS A 12 -7.63 7.22 5.75
N VAL A 13 -7.92 8.41 5.23
CA VAL A 13 -8.59 9.48 6.00
C VAL A 13 -10.02 9.06 6.35
N ALA A 14 -10.76 8.43 5.43
CA ALA A 14 -12.10 7.93 5.71
C ALA A 14 -12.09 6.84 6.79
N VAL A 15 -11.14 5.91 6.73
CA VAL A 15 -10.96 4.87 7.77
C VAL A 15 -10.59 5.52 9.10
N LEU A 16 -9.62 6.44 9.12
CA LEU A 16 -9.20 7.12 10.34
C LEU A 16 -10.34 7.93 10.97
N SER A 17 -11.12 8.64 10.16
CA SER A 17 -12.32 9.37 10.61
C SER A 17 -13.35 8.43 11.23
N ALA A 18 -13.56 7.27 10.63
CA ALA A 18 -14.48 6.26 11.17
C ALA A 18 -13.97 5.67 12.50
N VAL A 19 -12.66 5.43 12.62
CA VAL A 19 -12.01 4.98 13.86
C VAL A 19 -12.20 5.97 14.99
N ILE A 20 -11.95 7.26 14.73
CA ILE A 20 -12.14 8.34 15.72
C ILE A 20 -13.61 8.43 16.14
N ALA A 21 -14.54 8.41 15.20
CA ALA A 21 -15.97 8.45 15.48
C ALA A 21 -16.47 7.22 16.26
N ALA A 22 -15.81 6.07 16.11
CA ALA A 22 -16.13 4.85 16.85
C ALA A 22 -15.59 4.83 18.29
N THR A 23 -14.80 5.84 18.69
CA THR A 23 -14.16 5.93 20.02
C THR A 23 -14.46 7.26 20.73
N PRO A 24 -15.74 7.62 20.95
CA PRO A 24 -16.15 8.92 21.51
C PRO A 24 -15.67 9.11 22.96
N GLU A 25 -15.45 8.04 23.71
CA GLU A 25 -14.94 8.06 25.09
C GLU A 25 -13.53 8.66 25.20
N TYR A 26 -12.78 8.75 24.12
CA TYR A 26 -11.47 9.41 24.08
C TYR A 26 -11.53 10.91 23.72
N GLY A 27 -12.74 11.45 23.58
CA GLY A 27 -12.96 12.85 23.22
C GLY A 27 -12.86 13.14 21.74
N ASP A 28 -13.32 14.33 21.35
CA ASP A 28 -13.31 14.80 19.97
C ASP A 28 -11.91 15.24 19.54
N VAL A 29 -11.56 14.91 18.30
CA VAL A 29 -10.34 15.37 17.65
C VAL A 29 -10.62 15.74 16.19
N ALA A 30 -9.92 16.76 15.70
CA ALA A 30 -9.92 17.14 14.30
C ALA A 30 -8.76 16.44 13.58
N LEU A 31 -9.04 15.87 12.42
CA LEU A 31 -8.00 15.34 11.54
C LEU A 31 -7.45 16.47 10.67
N THR A 32 -6.17 16.77 10.81
CA THR A 32 -5.49 17.81 10.04
C THR A 32 -4.40 17.19 9.18
N PRO A 33 -4.44 17.35 7.84
CA PRO A 33 -3.37 16.89 6.99
C PRO A 33 -2.07 17.64 7.28
N HIS A 34 -0.93 16.94 7.20
CA HIS A 34 0.36 17.61 7.25
C HIS A 34 0.51 18.57 6.04
N PRO A 35 0.95 19.83 6.25
CA PRO A 35 0.91 20.88 5.21
C PRO A 35 1.84 20.62 4.02
N HIS A 36 2.85 19.75 4.18
CA HIS A 36 3.85 19.52 3.14
C HIS A 36 3.88 18.06 2.70
N PRO A 37 3.90 17.80 1.37
CA PRO A 37 4.21 16.49 0.82
C PRO A 37 5.64 16.08 1.19
N MET A 38 5.84 14.76 1.44
CA MET A 38 7.15 14.26 1.82
C MET A 38 7.33 12.78 1.46
N SER A 39 8.59 12.36 1.29
CA SER A 39 8.95 10.96 1.07
C SER A 39 8.56 10.08 2.26
N GLN A 40 8.47 8.76 2.04
CA GLN A 40 8.12 7.82 3.12
C GLN A 40 9.13 7.87 4.26
N SER A 41 10.41 7.99 3.94
CA SER A 41 11.48 8.11 4.94
C SER A 41 11.31 9.37 5.79
N ARG A 42 10.92 10.49 5.17
CA ARG A 42 10.69 11.75 5.89
C ARG A 42 9.44 11.67 6.76
N GLN A 43 8.37 11.01 6.30
CA GLN A 43 7.16 10.78 7.12
C GLN A 43 7.49 10.08 8.44
N LEU A 44 8.34 9.05 8.40
CA LEU A 44 8.79 8.33 9.58
C LEU A 44 9.53 9.27 10.56
N VAL A 45 10.44 10.10 10.05
CA VAL A 45 11.17 11.08 10.89
C VAL A 45 10.22 12.14 11.48
N THR A 46 9.25 12.62 10.69
CA THR A 46 8.23 13.58 11.13
C THR A 46 7.39 13.01 12.29
N LEU A 47 6.97 11.74 12.17
CA LEU A 47 6.22 11.05 13.23
C LEU A 47 7.05 10.88 14.51
N LEU A 48 8.32 10.49 14.39
CA LEU A 48 9.22 10.32 15.54
C LEU A 48 9.55 11.64 16.26
N LYS A 49 9.48 12.77 15.56
CA LYS A 49 9.69 14.11 16.15
C LYS A 49 8.43 14.68 16.82
N GLY A 50 7.29 14.02 16.65
CA GLY A 50 6.01 14.53 17.14
C GLY A 50 5.42 15.66 16.29
N ASP A 51 5.95 15.87 15.07
CA ASP A 51 5.41 16.84 14.11
C ASP A 51 4.19 16.26 13.35
N ALA A 52 3.86 15.01 13.59
CA ALA A 52 2.65 14.32 13.15
C ALA A 52 2.28 13.24 14.20
N ASP A 53 0.99 12.88 14.29
CA ASP A 53 0.47 11.89 15.22
C ASP A 53 0.30 10.50 14.60
N VAL A 54 -0.12 10.45 13.33
CA VAL A 54 -0.41 9.21 12.61
C VAL A 54 0.14 9.28 11.20
N MET A 55 0.73 8.19 10.74
CA MET A 55 1.01 7.95 9.32
C MET A 55 0.47 6.60 8.90
N TRP A 56 0.26 6.41 7.61
CA TRP A 56 0.05 5.09 7.02
C TRP A 56 1.11 4.80 5.98
N SER A 57 1.55 3.57 5.95
CA SER A 57 2.56 3.13 5.00
C SER A 57 2.64 1.61 4.97
N VAL A 58 3.23 1.07 3.92
CA VAL A 58 3.68 -0.32 3.87
C VAL A 58 4.69 -0.55 4.99
N THR A 59 4.54 -1.69 5.69
CA THR A 59 5.41 -2.04 6.79
C THR A 59 6.75 -2.65 6.36
N ASN A 60 7.72 -2.58 7.22
CA ASN A 60 8.97 -3.35 7.21
C ASN A 60 9.58 -3.40 8.61
N ASN A 61 10.57 -4.26 8.82
CA ASN A 61 11.25 -4.43 10.11
C ASN A 61 11.76 -3.10 10.70
N ASN A 62 12.35 -2.23 9.90
CA ASN A 62 12.88 -0.95 10.38
C ASN A 62 11.78 -0.04 10.93
N ARG A 63 10.62 0.00 10.29
CA ARG A 63 9.47 0.79 10.74
C ARG A 63 8.89 0.23 12.02
N GLU A 64 8.71 -1.09 12.11
CA GLU A 64 8.12 -1.74 13.29
C GLU A 64 9.04 -1.70 14.53
N GLN A 65 10.36 -1.61 14.34
CA GLN A 65 11.31 -1.41 15.44
C GLN A 65 11.30 0.01 16.00
N ARG A 66 10.84 0.98 15.23
CA ARG A 66 10.91 2.41 15.55
C ARG A 66 9.57 3.05 15.86
N LEU A 67 8.49 2.46 15.40
CA LEU A 67 7.11 2.98 15.51
C LEU A 67 6.19 1.91 16.07
N LEU A 68 5.03 2.31 16.58
CA LEU A 68 3.95 1.40 16.96
C LEU A 68 3.07 1.11 15.74
N PRO A 69 3.14 -0.08 15.13
CA PRO A 69 2.21 -0.49 14.07
C PRO A 69 0.85 -0.84 14.67
N ILE A 70 -0.21 -0.50 13.96
CA ILE A 70 -1.55 -1.03 14.23
C ILE A 70 -1.76 -2.15 13.21
N LYS A 71 -1.54 -3.40 13.61
CA LYS A 71 -1.38 -4.54 12.69
C LYS A 71 -2.67 -5.05 12.06
N LEU A 72 -3.52 -4.16 11.59
CA LEU A 72 -4.60 -4.50 10.66
C LEU A 72 -4.20 -4.08 9.24
N PRO A 73 -4.10 -5.00 8.26
CA PRO A 73 -3.82 -4.65 6.87
C PRO A 73 -4.94 -3.81 6.28
N LEU A 74 -4.72 -2.49 6.16
CA LEU A 74 -5.75 -1.52 5.75
C LEU A 74 -6.34 -1.82 4.36
N LEU A 75 -5.56 -2.48 3.50
CA LEU A 75 -5.93 -2.79 2.11
C LEU A 75 -6.21 -4.29 1.88
N LYS A 76 -6.78 -5.02 2.83
CA LYS A 76 -7.15 -6.46 2.69
C LYS A 76 -5.99 -7.33 2.17
N GLY A 77 -4.72 -6.96 2.46
CA GLY A 77 -3.54 -7.65 1.93
C GLY A 77 -3.17 -7.33 0.48
N TYR A 78 -3.95 -6.50 -0.22
CA TYR A 78 -3.64 -6.09 -1.60
C TYR A 78 -2.42 -5.16 -1.72
N SER A 79 -1.85 -4.69 -0.60
CA SER A 79 -0.58 -3.95 -0.60
C SER A 79 0.58 -4.72 -1.22
N GLY A 80 0.51 -6.05 -1.26
CA GLY A 80 1.53 -6.91 -1.85
C GLY A 80 1.23 -7.37 -3.28
N TYR A 81 0.21 -6.81 -3.93
CA TYR A 81 -0.14 -7.16 -5.30
C TYR A 81 0.35 -6.07 -6.24
N ARG A 82 1.22 -6.46 -7.20
CA ARG A 82 1.77 -5.55 -8.20
C ARG A 82 1.38 -6.00 -9.59
N VAL A 83 0.74 -5.10 -10.32
CA VAL A 83 0.54 -5.18 -11.78
C VAL A 83 1.58 -4.31 -12.46
N LEU A 84 1.87 -4.55 -13.73
CA LEU A 84 2.89 -3.83 -14.45
C LEU A 84 2.27 -2.72 -15.28
N VAL A 85 2.86 -1.54 -15.25
CA VAL A 85 2.62 -0.48 -16.23
C VAL A 85 3.72 -0.58 -17.27
N ILE A 86 3.33 -0.71 -18.54
CA ILE A 86 4.22 -0.90 -19.68
C ILE A 86 3.85 0.04 -20.84
N ASN A 87 4.72 0.16 -21.82
CA ASN A 87 4.33 0.73 -23.11
C ASN A 87 3.33 -0.20 -23.80
N PRO A 88 2.19 0.28 -24.34
CA PRO A 88 1.18 -0.56 -24.97
C PRO A 88 1.71 -1.43 -26.12
N SER A 89 2.75 -0.98 -26.84
CA SER A 89 3.40 -1.76 -27.91
C SER A 89 4.03 -3.07 -27.41
N GLU A 90 4.34 -3.18 -26.12
CA GLU A 90 5.01 -4.32 -25.52
C GLU A 90 4.05 -5.41 -25.02
N GLN A 91 2.74 -5.24 -25.09
CA GLN A 91 1.75 -6.22 -24.60
C GLN A 91 2.00 -7.63 -25.15
N SER A 92 2.27 -7.74 -26.45
CA SER A 92 2.53 -9.05 -27.07
C SER A 92 3.83 -9.70 -26.62
N SER A 93 4.86 -8.91 -26.33
CA SER A 93 6.13 -9.36 -25.77
C SER A 93 5.93 -9.90 -24.35
N PHE A 94 5.26 -9.14 -23.49
CA PHE A 94 4.96 -9.57 -22.12
C PHE A 94 4.09 -10.83 -22.07
N ALA A 95 3.10 -10.98 -22.95
CA ALA A 95 2.25 -12.16 -23.02
C ALA A 95 3.03 -13.48 -23.14
N GLN A 96 4.19 -13.44 -23.81
CA GLN A 96 5.05 -14.59 -24.09
C GLN A 96 6.09 -14.85 -23.01
N GLN A 97 6.29 -13.92 -22.09
CA GLN A 97 7.32 -14.05 -21.07
C GLN A 97 7.00 -15.14 -20.06
N THR A 98 8.04 -15.91 -19.69
CA THR A 98 8.05 -16.77 -18.52
C THR A 98 8.39 -15.95 -17.28
N GLY A 99 8.24 -16.52 -16.08
CA GLY A 99 8.65 -15.85 -14.85
C GLY A 99 10.12 -15.45 -14.82
N GLU A 100 11.00 -16.29 -15.38
CA GLU A 100 12.45 -15.99 -15.46
C GLU A 100 12.76 -14.92 -16.50
N ALA A 101 12.06 -14.91 -17.64
CA ALA A 101 12.22 -13.85 -18.63
C ALA A 101 11.73 -12.49 -18.08
N LEU A 102 10.63 -12.50 -17.32
CA LEU A 102 10.10 -11.30 -16.68
C LEU A 102 11.10 -10.65 -15.70
N LYS A 103 11.91 -11.45 -15.00
CA LYS A 103 12.94 -10.95 -14.10
C LYS A 103 14.07 -10.20 -14.83
N GLN A 104 14.28 -10.46 -16.10
CA GLN A 104 15.29 -9.78 -16.92
C GLN A 104 14.80 -8.45 -17.49
N SER A 105 13.48 -8.24 -17.53
CA SER A 105 12.91 -6.95 -17.94
C SER A 105 13.39 -5.85 -17.01
N THR A 106 13.78 -4.72 -17.58
CA THR A 106 14.21 -3.55 -16.80
C THR A 106 13.01 -2.88 -16.15
N MET A 107 13.07 -2.69 -14.86
CA MET A 107 11.96 -2.12 -14.08
C MET A 107 12.43 -0.92 -13.25
N VAL A 108 11.48 -0.05 -12.91
CA VAL A 108 11.72 1.09 -12.02
C VAL A 108 10.80 1.03 -10.81
N GLN A 109 11.28 1.49 -9.65
CA GLN A 109 10.51 1.56 -8.41
C GLN A 109 10.96 2.77 -7.58
N GLY A 110 10.16 3.21 -6.61
CA GLY A 110 10.57 4.29 -5.70
C GLY A 110 11.80 3.87 -4.87
N ALA A 111 12.81 4.72 -4.84
CA ALA A 111 14.10 4.41 -4.20
C ALA A 111 13.98 4.13 -2.70
N ASP A 112 13.03 4.76 -1.99
CA ASP A 112 12.77 4.58 -0.56
C ASP A 112 11.57 3.64 -0.26
N TRP A 113 11.04 2.97 -1.28
CA TRP A 113 9.93 2.03 -1.08
C TRP A 113 10.44 0.64 -0.70
N PRO A 114 9.81 -0.03 0.28
CA PRO A 114 10.17 -1.41 0.64
C PRO A 114 10.11 -2.38 -0.54
N ASP A 115 9.21 -2.14 -1.48
CA ASP A 115 9.01 -2.94 -2.69
C ASP A 115 10.28 -3.08 -3.53
N LEU A 116 11.13 -2.06 -3.58
CA LEU A 116 12.42 -2.13 -4.29
C LEU A 116 13.30 -3.26 -3.74
N SER A 117 13.38 -3.38 -2.41
CA SER A 117 14.14 -4.45 -1.75
C SER A 117 13.51 -5.83 -1.98
N VAL A 118 12.18 -5.92 -1.99
CA VAL A 118 11.46 -7.17 -2.26
C VAL A 118 11.75 -7.65 -3.68
N LEU A 119 11.61 -6.79 -4.68
CA LEU A 119 11.85 -7.15 -6.09
C LEU A 119 13.29 -7.56 -6.33
N LYS A 120 14.28 -6.81 -5.80
CA LYS A 120 15.70 -7.16 -5.89
C LYS A 120 16.01 -8.51 -5.26
N ALA A 121 15.47 -8.79 -4.07
CA ALA A 121 15.70 -10.06 -3.37
C ALA A 121 15.11 -11.27 -4.12
N ASN A 122 14.11 -11.05 -4.98
CA ASN A 122 13.52 -12.09 -5.83
C ASN A 122 14.13 -12.14 -7.25
N GLY A 123 15.24 -11.43 -7.47
CA GLY A 123 16.03 -11.49 -8.71
C GLY A 123 15.49 -10.65 -9.86
N TYR A 124 14.59 -9.68 -9.60
CA TYR A 124 14.12 -8.75 -10.61
C TYR A 124 15.17 -7.67 -10.92
N ASN A 125 15.32 -7.34 -12.18
CA ASN A 125 16.17 -6.25 -12.66
C ASN A 125 15.45 -4.90 -12.45
N VAL A 126 15.57 -4.32 -11.27
CA VAL A 126 14.85 -3.12 -10.86
C VAL A 126 15.77 -2.03 -10.33
N SER A 127 15.60 -0.81 -10.82
CA SER A 127 16.27 0.40 -10.32
C SER A 127 15.35 1.22 -9.39
N GLY A 128 15.97 2.00 -8.51
CA GLY A 128 15.26 2.93 -7.63
C GLY A 128 15.34 4.34 -8.16
N GLU A 129 14.18 5.03 -8.24
CA GLU A 129 14.08 6.42 -8.68
C GLU A 129 13.43 7.31 -7.61
N ASP A 130 13.78 8.58 -7.61
CA ASP A 130 13.10 9.57 -6.79
C ASP A 130 11.68 9.79 -7.32
N TRP A 131 10.68 9.71 -6.42
CA TRP A 131 9.27 9.83 -6.76
C TRP A 131 8.68 11.20 -6.40
N SER A 132 9.52 12.19 -6.05
CA SER A 132 9.10 13.51 -5.52
C SER A 132 8.13 14.30 -6.42
N LEU A 133 8.08 13.98 -7.71
CA LEU A 133 7.17 14.57 -8.69
C LEU A 133 6.00 13.63 -9.04
N TRP A 134 5.41 12.96 -8.05
CA TRP A 134 4.24 12.10 -8.23
C TRP A 134 4.42 11.02 -9.30
N PHE A 135 5.58 10.34 -9.23
CA PHE A 135 5.89 9.25 -10.13
C PHE A 135 6.01 9.67 -11.61
N HIS A 136 5.94 10.97 -11.90
CA HIS A 136 5.99 11.48 -13.28
C HIS A 136 7.25 11.01 -14.02
N SER A 137 8.39 10.98 -13.35
CA SER A 137 9.64 10.44 -13.91
C SER A 137 9.51 8.98 -14.29
N MET A 138 8.96 8.13 -13.40
CA MET A 138 8.84 6.68 -13.62
C MET A 138 7.90 6.36 -14.78
N TYR A 139 6.74 7.04 -14.87
CA TYR A 139 5.83 6.92 -16.01
C TYR A 139 6.46 7.41 -17.30
N SER A 140 7.27 8.49 -17.25
CA SER A 140 8.01 8.98 -18.42
C SER A 140 9.12 8.03 -18.86
N MET A 141 9.74 7.28 -17.94
CA MET A 141 10.73 6.27 -18.28
C MET A 141 10.10 5.12 -19.07
N VAL A 142 8.91 4.65 -18.66
CA VAL A 142 8.16 3.63 -19.41
C VAL A 142 7.69 4.15 -20.76
N ASP A 143 7.10 5.35 -20.79
CA ASP A 143 6.63 6.02 -22.02
C ASP A 143 7.74 6.13 -23.08
N LYS A 144 8.95 6.47 -22.65
CA LYS A 144 10.13 6.64 -23.54
C LYS A 144 10.93 5.35 -23.80
N GLY A 145 10.49 4.22 -23.25
CA GLY A 145 11.21 2.94 -23.39
C GLY A 145 12.59 2.90 -22.71
N LEU A 146 12.79 3.74 -21.69
CA LEU A 146 14.03 3.71 -20.87
C LEU A 146 14.04 2.54 -19.89
N VAL A 147 12.86 2.06 -19.51
CA VAL A 147 12.60 0.84 -18.77
C VAL A 147 11.40 0.12 -19.38
N ASP A 148 11.35 -1.19 -19.22
CA ASP A 148 10.28 -2.02 -19.79
C ASP A 148 9.00 -1.93 -18.97
N ALA A 149 9.10 -1.81 -17.64
CA ALA A 149 7.93 -1.82 -16.77
C ALA A 149 8.09 -1.00 -15.48
N PHE A 150 6.94 -0.57 -14.94
CA PHE A 150 6.81 0.00 -13.62
C PHE A 150 5.80 -0.82 -12.80
N PRO A 151 6.24 -1.66 -11.86
CA PRO A 151 5.34 -2.40 -10.98
C PRO A 151 4.57 -1.45 -10.05
N ARG A 152 3.23 -1.40 -10.22
CA ARG A 152 2.34 -0.54 -9.43
C ARG A 152 1.41 -1.36 -8.55
N ASN A 153 1.02 -0.77 -7.41
CA ASN A 153 0.01 -1.39 -6.55
C ASN A 153 -1.32 -1.51 -7.30
N ILE A 154 -1.94 -2.67 -7.16
CA ILE A 154 -3.20 -3.00 -7.84
C ILE A 154 -4.35 -2.05 -7.46
N ILE A 155 -4.33 -1.47 -6.24
CA ILE A 155 -5.31 -0.49 -5.76
C ILE A 155 -5.17 0.87 -6.46
N GLU A 156 -3.92 1.25 -6.78
CA GLU A 156 -3.57 2.61 -7.21
C GLU A 156 -3.50 2.74 -8.73
N VAL A 157 -3.20 1.66 -9.44
CA VAL A 157 -2.79 1.68 -10.84
C VAL A 157 -3.79 2.39 -11.77
N HIS A 158 -5.09 2.18 -11.59
CA HIS A 158 -6.10 2.78 -12.46
C HIS A 158 -6.15 4.30 -12.34
N ARG A 159 -6.10 4.82 -11.11
CA ARG A 159 -6.03 6.25 -10.86
C ARG A 159 -4.75 6.85 -11.42
N ASP A 160 -3.63 6.16 -11.23
CA ASP A 160 -2.34 6.63 -11.71
C ASP A 160 -2.29 6.67 -13.24
N LEU A 161 -2.84 5.67 -13.93
CA LEU A 161 -2.96 5.68 -15.39
C LEU A 161 -3.84 6.83 -15.90
N GLU A 162 -4.96 7.12 -15.21
CA GLU A 162 -5.79 8.27 -15.57
C GLU A 162 -5.04 9.61 -15.41
N ARG A 163 -4.23 9.74 -14.37
CA ARG A 163 -3.38 10.93 -14.16
C ARG A 163 -2.28 11.09 -15.19
N HIS A 164 -1.86 9.99 -15.82
CA HIS A 164 -0.79 9.95 -16.82
C HIS A 164 -1.30 9.59 -18.22
N LYS A 165 -2.57 9.89 -18.51
CA LYS A 165 -3.18 9.62 -19.83
C LYS A 165 -2.56 10.41 -20.98
N ASP A 166 -1.73 11.41 -20.68
CA ASP A 166 -0.88 12.12 -21.63
C ASP A 166 0.33 11.30 -22.11
N LYS A 167 0.63 10.16 -21.48
CA LYS A 167 1.75 9.29 -21.76
C LYS A 167 1.30 8.01 -22.47
N HIS A 168 2.18 7.46 -23.28
CA HIS A 168 1.94 6.19 -23.97
C HIS A 168 2.24 5.01 -23.05
N VAL A 169 1.40 4.82 -22.03
CA VAL A 169 1.51 3.75 -21.03
C VAL A 169 0.17 3.05 -20.82
N SER A 170 0.21 1.78 -20.47
CA SER A 170 -0.99 0.99 -20.19
C SER A 170 -0.76 -0.07 -19.13
N LEU A 171 -1.86 -0.62 -18.61
CA LEU A 171 -1.82 -1.79 -17.73
C LEU A 171 -1.43 -3.04 -18.54
N GLU A 172 -0.39 -3.72 -18.14
CA GLU A 172 -0.02 -5.05 -18.64
C GLU A 172 -1.09 -6.09 -18.22
N GLN A 173 -1.42 -7.04 -19.10
CA GLN A 173 -2.61 -7.88 -18.96
C GLN A 173 -2.34 -9.32 -18.46
N PHE A 174 -1.08 -9.75 -18.36
CA PHE A 174 -0.74 -11.17 -18.23
C PHE A 174 -0.06 -11.56 -16.92
N HIS A 175 0.56 -10.64 -16.21
CA HIS A 175 1.37 -10.91 -15.03
C HIS A 175 0.82 -10.24 -13.78
N LEU A 176 0.98 -10.90 -12.63
CA LEU A 176 0.68 -10.36 -11.31
C LEU A 176 1.78 -10.81 -10.35
N LEU A 177 2.52 -9.88 -9.77
CA LEU A 177 3.47 -10.17 -8.70
C LEU A 177 2.74 -10.12 -7.36
N LYS A 178 2.96 -11.12 -6.51
CA LYS A 178 2.27 -11.24 -5.24
C LYS A 178 3.22 -11.63 -4.13
N TYR A 179 3.24 -10.90 -3.03
CA TYR A 179 4.06 -11.17 -1.85
C TYR A 179 3.40 -10.67 -0.58
N PRO A 180 3.71 -11.24 0.59
CA PRO A 180 3.26 -10.71 1.87
C PRO A 180 3.72 -9.26 2.00
N ASN A 181 2.80 -8.33 2.08
CA ASN A 181 3.08 -6.92 2.24
C ASN A 181 1.84 -6.22 2.81
N TYR A 182 2.00 -5.44 3.86
CA TYR A 182 0.88 -4.91 4.61
C TYR A 182 1.04 -3.41 4.81
N GLU A 183 -0.05 -2.69 4.64
CA GLU A 183 -0.11 -1.28 4.97
C GLU A 183 -0.85 -1.10 6.28
N TYR A 184 -0.22 -0.37 7.20
CA TYR A 184 -0.74 -0.11 8.55
C TYR A 184 -0.82 1.38 8.84
N PHE A 185 -1.64 1.73 9.82
CA PHE A 185 -1.40 2.95 10.58
C PHE A 185 -0.20 2.76 11.51
N PHE A 186 0.59 3.80 11.65
CA PHE A 186 1.71 3.88 12.59
C PHE A 186 1.58 5.10 13.47
N VAL A 187 1.95 4.95 14.71
CA VAL A 187 1.97 5.98 15.76
C VAL A 187 3.38 6.03 16.36
N SER A 188 3.76 7.20 16.91
CA SER A 188 5.02 7.31 17.68
C SER A 188 4.99 6.37 18.89
N PRO A 189 6.12 5.73 19.24
CA PRO A 189 6.22 4.95 20.47
C PRO A 189 5.95 5.77 21.74
N ASP A 190 6.07 7.10 21.67
CA ASP A 190 5.78 8.00 22.78
C ASP A 190 4.26 8.23 22.99
N ASN A 191 3.41 7.71 22.10
CA ASN A 191 1.95 7.87 22.19
C ASN A 191 1.18 6.53 22.14
N PRO A 192 1.40 5.62 23.09
CA PRO A 192 0.71 4.32 23.13
C PRO A 192 -0.81 4.47 23.34
N ALA A 193 -1.27 5.54 23.98
CA ALA A 193 -2.70 5.81 24.18
C ALA A 193 -3.42 6.02 22.84
N LEU A 194 -2.82 6.75 21.90
CA LEU A 194 -3.36 6.90 20.55
C LEU A 194 -3.34 5.57 19.79
N ALA A 195 -2.27 4.78 19.90
CA ALA A 195 -2.21 3.46 19.29
C ALA A 195 -3.36 2.56 19.77
N ASN A 196 -3.65 2.54 21.07
CA ASN A 196 -4.76 1.76 21.64
C ASN A 196 -6.13 2.30 21.19
N ARG A 197 -6.29 3.62 21.11
CA ARG A 197 -7.50 4.22 20.52
C ARG A 197 -7.72 3.74 19.08
N LEU A 198 -6.68 3.74 18.26
CA LEU A 198 -6.78 3.29 16.87
C LEU A 198 -7.11 1.80 16.77
N ARG A 199 -6.49 0.94 17.61
CA ARG A 199 -6.83 -0.50 17.66
C ARG A 199 -8.30 -0.70 18.02
N LEU A 200 -8.76 -0.09 19.10
CA LEU A 200 -10.14 -0.21 19.55
C LEU A 200 -11.13 0.28 18.48
N GLY A 201 -10.86 1.42 17.85
CA GLY A 201 -11.71 1.94 16.79
C GLY A 201 -11.76 1.01 15.58
N LEU A 202 -10.61 0.43 15.19
CA LEU A 202 -10.55 -0.57 14.11
C LEU A 202 -11.34 -1.84 14.45
N VAL A 203 -11.24 -2.35 15.68
CA VAL A 203 -12.06 -3.48 16.15
C VAL A 203 -13.54 -3.16 15.95
N ARG A 204 -14.01 -2.01 16.40
CA ARG A 204 -15.42 -1.60 16.32
C ARG A 204 -15.93 -1.47 14.90
N ILE A 205 -15.18 -0.78 14.03
CA ILE A 205 -15.60 -0.59 12.63
C ILE A 205 -15.42 -1.85 11.77
N LEU A 206 -14.57 -2.77 12.21
CA LEU A 206 -14.45 -4.09 11.60
C LEU A 206 -15.62 -4.98 12.00
N ASP A 207 -15.99 -4.99 13.29
CA ASP A 207 -17.08 -5.78 13.83
C ASP A 207 -18.44 -5.38 13.22
N ASP A 208 -18.74 -4.09 13.14
CA ASP A 208 -19.98 -3.57 12.54
C ASP A 208 -20.02 -3.55 11.00
N GLY A 209 -18.93 -4.00 10.34
CA GLY A 209 -18.79 -4.04 8.89
C GLY A 209 -18.57 -2.67 8.24
N LYS A 210 -18.35 -1.60 9.01
CA LYS A 210 -18.14 -0.24 8.48
C LYS A 210 -16.84 -0.15 7.68
N LEU A 211 -15.78 -0.84 8.13
CA LEU A 211 -14.50 -0.86 7.43
C LEU A 211 -14.67 -1.43 6.00
N GLU A 212 -15.43 -2.51 5.86
CA GLU A 212 -15.71 -3.12 4.56
C GLU A 212 -16.52 -2.18 3.65
N ARG A 213 -17.57 -1.57 4.18
CA ARG A 213 -18.35 -0.56 3.43
C ARG A 213 -17.50 0.62 2.96
N ILE A 214 -16.56 1.09 3.79
CA ILE A 214 -15.62 2.14 3.37
C ILE A 214 -14.71 1.63 2.26
N PHE A 215 -14.13 0.44 2.41
CA PHE A 215 -13.25 -0.15 1.39
C PHE A 215 -13.96 -0.25 0.03
N ASP A 216 -15.17 -0.79 0.01
CA ASP A 216 -15.96 -1.03 -1.21
C ASP A 216 -16.50 0.26 -1.84
N SER A 217 -16.54 1.37 -1.10
CA SER A 217 -16.97 2.67 -1.65
C SER A 217 -15.98 3.27 -2.64
N PHE A 218 -14.72 2.80 -2.64
CA PHE A 218 -13.67 3.29 -3.54
C PHE A 218 -13.59 2.44 -4.82
N GLU A 219 -13.76 3.08 -5.98
CA GLU A 219 -13.75 2.39 -7.28
C GLU A 219 -12.44 1.65 -7.54
N GLY A 220 -11.28 2.24 -7.18
CA GLY A 220 -9.97 1.62 -7.34
C GLY A 220 -9.84 0.31 -6.55
N HIS A 221 -10.50 0.20 -5.40
CA HIS A 221 -10.50 -1.00 -4.59
C HIS A 221 -11.32 -2.13 -5.24
N ARG A 222 -12.51 -1.82 -5.77
CA ARG A 222 -13.33 -2.80 -6.51
C ARG A 222 -12.62 -3.29 -7.77
N LYS A 223 -11.98 -2.37 -8.51
CA LYS A 223 -11.15 -2.73 -9.67
C LYS A 223 -9.97 -3.63 -9.29
N ALA A 224 -9.35 -3.38 -8.14
CA ALA A 224 -8.25 -4.21 -7.64
C ALA A 224 -8.72 -5.64 -7.30
N GLU A 225 -9.88 -5.81 -6.69
CA GLU A 225 -10.45 -7.12 -6.42
C GLU A 225 -10.69 -7.90 -7.72
N MET A 226 -11.27 -7.25 -8.73
CA MET A 226 -11.47 -7.87 -10.05
C MET A 226 -10.14 -8.28 -10.70
N LEU A 227 -9.10 -7.45 -10.60
CA LEU A 227 -7.77 -7.76 -11.15
C LEU A 227 -7.07 -8.90 -10.38
N ALA A 228 -7.25 -8.95 -9.06
CA ALA A 228 -6.65 -9.98 -8.21
C ALA A 228 -7.25 -11.37 -8.45
N ASP A 229 -8.54 -11.42 -8.78
CA ASP A 229 -9.30 -12.65 -9.04
C ASP A 229 -9.29 -13.05 -10.53
N ALA A 230 -8.60 -12.28 -11.41
CA ALA A 230 -8.55 -12.57 -12.83
C ALA A 230 -7.77 -13.85 -13.13
N GLU A 231 -8.46 -14.91 -13.56
CA GLU A 231 -7.87 -16.20 -13.93
C GLU A 231 -6.89 -16.10 -15.12
N SER A 232 -6.96 -15.02 -15.89
CA SER A 232 -6.10 -14.79 -17.05
C SER A 232 -4.66 -14.39 -16.69
N ARG A 233 -4.39 -14.03 -15.43
CA ARG A 233 -3.07 -13.56 -15.02
C ARG A 233 -2.19 -14.68 -14.49
N LYS A 234 -0.92 -14.70 -14.93
CA LYS A 234 0.12 -15.55 -14.35
C LYS A 234 0.57 -14.95 -13.03
N ILE A 235 0.29 -15.63 -11.93
CA ILE A 235 0.68 -15.17 -10.58
C ILE A 235 2.12 -15.59 -10.30
N HIS A 236 2.95 -14.62 -9.92
CA HIS A 236 4.33 -14.81 -9.48
C HIS A 236 4.39 -14.58 -7.97
N GLU A 237 4.42 -15.66 -7.19
CA GLU A 237 4.55 -15.59 -5.74
C GLU A 237 6.00 -15.27 -5.36
N LEU A 238 6.20 -14.20 -4.60
CA LEU A 238 7.50 -13.72 -4.17
C LEU A 238 7.63 -13.78 -2.65
N GLY A 239 8.87 -13.95 -2.16
CA GLY A 239 9.19 -13.77 -0.75
C GLY A 239 9.36 -12.30 -0.40
N ASN A 240 9.02 -11.91 0.84
CA ASN A 240 9.33 -10.57 1.34
C ASN A 240 10.34 -10.67 2.51
N PRO A 241 11.64 -10.38 2.27
CA PRO A 241 12.64 -10.44 3.33
C PRO A 241 12.59 -9.25 4.29
N THR A 242 11.76 -8.24 4.01
CA THR A 242 11.67 -7.03 4.85
C THR A 242 10.75 -7.19 6.05
N ILE A 243 9.95 -8.27 6.10
CA ILE A 243 9.10 -8.65 7.24
C ILE A 243 9.26 -10.14 7.55
N PRO A 244 9.36 -10.56 8.86
CA PRO A 244 9.61 -11.95 9.24
C PRO A 244 8.33 -12.78 9.39
N TYR A 245 7.15 -12.26 9.00
CA TYR A 245 5.86 -12.91 9.25
C TYR A 245 4.91 -12.82 8.06
N LYS A 246 3.91 -13.67 8.09
CA LYS A 246 2.73 -13.63 7.23
C LYS A 246 1.48 -13.63 8.11
N LEU A 247 0.51 -12.77 7.78
CA LEU A 247 -0.73 -12.66 8.53
C LEU A 247 -1.82 -13.53 7.91
N ASP A 248 -2.36 -14.45 8.70
CA ASP A 248 -3.47 -15.30 8.29
C ASP A 248 -4.77 -14.53 8.09
N TYR A 249 -4.90 -13.39 8.77
CA TYR A 249 -6.04 -12.48 8.68
C TYR A 249 -5.80 -11.27 7.76
N ALA A 250 -4.81 -11.32 6.86
CA ALA A 250 -4.58 -10.20 5.93
C ALA A 250 -5.84 -9.87 5.10
N ARG A 251 -6.62 -10.88 4.76
CA ARG A 251 -7.97 -10.77 4.20
C ARG A 251 -9.00 -10.74 5.34
N TRP A 252 -9.02 -9.63 6.09
CA TRP A 252 -9.93 -9.45 7.23
C TRP A 252 -11.42 -9.49 6.86
N ASP A 253 -11.78 -9.24 5.61
CA ASP A 253 -13.11 -9.48 5.06
C ASP A 253 -13.55 -10.95 5.17
N LYS A 254 -12.60 -11.88 5.03
CA LYS A 254 -12.83 -13.34 5.15
C LYS A 254 -12.52 -13.88 6.55
N TYR A 255 -11.63 -13.23 7.28
CA TYR A 255 -11.09 -13.69 8.57
C TYR A 255 -11.29 -12.63 9.67
N LYS A 256 -12.49 -12.03 9.72
CA LYS A 256 -12.84 -10.93 10.61
C LYS A 256 -12.53 -11.25 12.09
N ASP A 257 -12.98 -12.39 12.58
CA ASP A 257 -12.79 -12.78 13.99
C ASP A 257 -11.32 -12.97 14.36
N LEU A 258 -10.49 -13.42 13.43
CA LEU A 258 -9.05 -13.54 13.65
C LEU A 258 -8.41 -12.15 13.73
N ALA A 259 -8.81 -11.23 12.86
CA ALA A 259 -8.31 -9.87 12.84
C ALA A 259 -8.68 -9.11 14.13
N ILE A 260 -9.93 -9.25 14.59
CA ILE A 260 -10.40 -8.65 15.85
C ILE A 260 -9.56 -9.18 17.03
N ARG A 261 -9.46 -10.51 17.18
CA ARG A 261 -8.66 -11.10 18.27
C ARG A 261 -7.20 -10.68 18.27
N ALA A 262 -6.61 -10.51 17.07
CA ALA A 262 -5.24 -10.04 16.96
C ALA A 262 -5.07 -8.61 17.46
N LEU A 263 -5.98 -7.70 17.13
CA LEU A 263 -5.97 -6.32 17.60
C LEU A 263 -6.22 -6.23 19.13
N GLU A 264 -7.18 -7.01 19.64
CA GLU A 264 -7.49 -7.07 21.08
C GLU A 264 -6.30 -7.58 21.90
N LYS A 265 -5.59 -8.58 21.37
CA LYS A 265 -4.36 -9.09 22.00
C LYS A 265 -3.28 -7.99 22.11
N GLU A 266 -3.07 -7.22 21.02
CA GLU A 266 -2.10 -6.11 21.03
C GLU A 266 -2.46 -4.98 22.02
N MET A 267 -3.73 -4.82 22.40
CA MET A 267 -4.15 -3.86 23.44
C MET A 267 -3.90 -4.36 24.86
N SER A 268 -3.68 -5.67 25.03
CA SER A 268 -3.48 -6.32 26.34
C SER A 268 -2.00 -6.49 26.69
N GLU A 269 -1.12 -6.35 25.72
CA GLU A 269 0.35 -6.39 25.87
C GLU A 269 0.93 -5.01 26.19
#